data_3820f4f423890ac79cc2cbd64b5e6dd7
#
_entry.id   3820f4f423890ac79cc2cbd64b5e6dd7
#
_cell.length_a   1.000
_cell.length_b   1.000
_cell.length_c   1.000
_cell.angle_alpha   90.00
_cell.angle_beta   90.00
_cell.angle_gamma   90.00
#
_symmetry.space_group_name_H-M   'P 1'
#
loop_
_entity.id
_entity.type
_entity.pdbx_description
1 polymer ?
#
loop_
_entity_poly.entity_id
_entity_poly.type
_entity_poly.pdbx_seq_one_letter_code
_entity_poly.pdbx_strand_id
1 'polypeptide(L)'
;MFIACPQCHAVMPEGAAFCPGCGRRMIVMPAAVKPASRFRDNLLAALAYVSFVPAVILLQLRSSRRNRLVRFHAVQSIFLAITAVLFAIVVRILFGLLSLIPRFGYLFGCLAVFVAVLAGLMVWLVVLIKALQGERFQLPLIGRLAERV
;
A
#
# COMPACT_ATOMS: atom_id res chain seq x y z
N MET A 1 -4.52 -29.10 18.34
CA MET A 1 -5.76 -29.71 17.84
C MET A 1 -5.40 -30.86 16.92
N PHE A 2 -6.22 -31.93 16.88
CA PHE A 2 -6.00 -33.05 15.97
C PHE A 2 -7.14 -33.10 14.96
N ILE A 3 -6.82 -33.43 13.72
CA ILE A 3 -7.79 -33.58 12.62
C ILE A 3 -7.71 -34.98 12.02
N ALA A 4 -8.81 -35.49 11.48
CA ALA A 4 -8.86 -36.77 10.80
C ALA A 4 -8.60 -36.61 9.29
N CYS A 5 -7.82 -37.47 8.71
CA CYS A 5 -7.60 -37.49 7.26
C CYS A 5 -8.90 -37.82 6.52
N PRO A 6 -9.33 -37.06 5.52
CA PRO A 6 -10.56 -37.31 4.78
C PRO A 6 -10.50 -38.62 3.92
N GLN A 7 -9.34 -39.21 3.73
CA GLN A 7 -9.17 -40.40 2.91
C GLN A 7 -8.99 -41.70 3.71
N CYS A 8 -8.21 -41.68 4.81
CA CYS A 8 -7.89 -42.84 5.60
C CYS A 8 -8.29 -42.73 7.07
N HIS A 9 -8.89 -41.66 7.48
CA HIS A 9 -9.34 -41.33 8.85
C HIS A 9 -8.23 -41.39 9.93
N ALA A 10 -6.96 -41.49 9.54
CA ALA A 10 -5.85 -41.43 10.48
C ALA A 10 -5.83 -40.07 11.18
N VAL A 11 -5.68 -40.07 12.48
CA VAL A 11 -5.59 -38.83 13.31
C VAL A 11 -4.20 -38.24 13.13
N MET A 12 -4.16 -36.93 12.85
CA MET A 12 -2.93 -36.17 12.65
C MET A 12 -2.97 -34.81 13.31
N PRO A 13 -1.83 -34.21 13.64
CA PRO A 13 -1.78 -32.83 14.15
C PRO A 13 -2.25 -31.84 13.09
N GLU A 14 -2.98 -30.82 13.52
CA GLU A 14 -3.40 -29.71 12.65
C GLU A 14 -2.16 -29.01 12.07
N GLY A 15 -2.10 -28.87 10.74
CA GLY A 15 -0.95 -28.29 10.03
C GLY A 15 0.05 -29.29 9.47
N ALA A 16 -0.19 -30.60 9.60
CA ALA A 16 0.64 -31.61 8.95
C ALA A 16 0.61 -31.47 7.42
N ALA A 17 1.77 -31.39 6.78
CA ALA A 17 1.88 -31.25 5.33
C ALA A 17 1.51 -32.54 4.58
N PHE A 18 1.65 -33.71 5.24
CA PHE A 18 1.36 -35.04 4.71
C PHE A 18 0.64 -35.90 5.77
N CYS A 19 -0.28 -36.74 5.31
CA CYS A 19 -0.94 -37.69 6.19
C CYS A 19 0.04 -38.84 6.55
N PRO A 20 0.26 -39.15 7.84
CA PRO A 20 1.15 -40.25 8.22
C PRO A 20 0.59 -41.64 7.86
N GLY A 21 -0.73 -41.78 7.65
CA GLY A 21 -1.36 -43.06 7.33
C GLY A 21 -1.38 -43.40 5.84
N CYS A 22 -1.60 -42.42 4.95
CA CYS A 22 -1.74 -42.65 3.51
C CYS A 22 -0.78 -41.83 2.63
N GLY A 23 0.10 -41.01 3.21
CA GLY A 23 1.07 -40.18 2.48
C GLY A 23 0.47 -39.05 1.65
N ARG A 24 -0.86 -38.86 1.67
CA ARG A 24 -1.50 -37.81 0.89
C ARG A 24 -1.04 -36.43 1.36
N ARG A 25 -0.72 -35.55 0.40
CA ARG A 25 -0.41 -34.17 0.67
C ARG A 25 -1.67 -33.43 1.16
N MET A 26 -1.59 -32.88 2.36
CA MET A 26 -2.66 -32.09 2.93
C MET A 26 -2.49 -30.64 2.47
N ILE A 27 -3.58 -30.06 1.95
CA ILE A 27 -3.61 -28.63 1.66
C ILE A 27 -3.77 -27.95 3.02
N VAL A 28 -2.66 -27.47 3.58
CA VAL A 28 -2.70 -26.60 4.75
C VAL A 28 -3.34 -25.30 4.28
N MET A 29 -4.66 -25.17 4.49
CA MET A 29 -5.29 -23.86 4.31
C MET A 29 -4.63 -22.89 5.29
N PRO A 30 -4.04 -21.76 4.81
CA PRO A 30 -3.50 -20.77 5.73
C PRO A 30 -4.61 -20.40 6.70
N ALA A 31 -4.31 -20.50 8.01
CA ALA A 31 -5.26 -20.20 9.07
C ALA A 31 -6.02 -18.91 8.72
N ALA A 32 -7.35 -18.96 8.69
CA ALA A 32 -8.19 -17.83 8.32
C ALA A 32 -7.79 -16.62 9.18
N VAL A 33 -7.21 -15.60 8.55
CA VAL A 33 -6.76 -14.39 9.23
C VAL A 33 -7.97 -13.78 9.93
N LYS A 34 -7.89 -13.65 11.27
CA LYS A 34 -8.99 -13.11 12.08
C LYS A 34 -9.45 -11.76 11.52
N PRO A 35 -10.76 -11.52 11.35
CA PRO A 35 -11.28 -10.29 10.72
C PRO A 35 -10.80 -9.01 11.43
N ALA A 36 -10.63 -9.04 12.75
CA ALA A 36 -10.08 -7.92 13.53
C ALA A 36 -8.63 -7.58 13.19
N SER A 37 -7.80 -8.56 12.80
CA SER A 37 -6.43 -8.29 12.36
C SER A 37 -6.39 -7.64 10.98
N ARG A 38 -7.30 -8.00 10.08
CA ARG A 38 -7.42 -7.37 8.76
C ARG A 38 -7.79 -5.89 8.86
N PHE A 39 -8.75 -5.53 9.70
CA PHE A 39 -9.14 -4.13 9.90
C PHE A 39 -7.97 -3.28 10.42
N ARG A 40 -7.25 -3.77 11.43
CA ARG A 40 -6.05 -3.08 11.95
C ARG A 40 -4.97 -2.91 10.87
N ASP A 41 -4.73 -3.93 10.09
CA ASP A 41 -3.71 -3.92 9.05
C ASP A 41 -4.06 -2.93 7.94
N ASN A 42 -5.31 -2.86 7.54
CA ASN A 42 -5.82 -1.90 6.57
C ASN A 42 -5.74 -0.46 7.10
N LEU A 43 -6.08 -0.26 8.37
CA LEU A 43 -5.97 1.05 9.02
C LEU A 43 -4.51 1.52 9.10
N LEU A 44 -3.58 0.62 9.46
CA LEU A 44 -2.15 0.93 9.48
C LEU A 44 -1.61 1.23 8.08
N ALA A 45 -2.08 0.50 7.06
CA ALA A 45 -1.73 0.75 5.67
C ALA A 45 -2.24 2.13 5.19
N ALA A 46 -3.46 2.51 5.57
CA ALA A 46 -4.03 3.82 5.27
C ALA A 46 -3.32 4.95 6.04
N LEU A 47 -2.94 4.72 7.29
CA LEU A 47 -2.21 5.69 8.11
C LEU A 47 -0.86 6.09 7.48
N ALA A 48 -0.24 5.19 6.71
CA ALA A 48 0.97 5.49 5.96
C ALA A 48 0.79 6.64 4.94
N TYR A 49 -0.44 6.92 4.49
CA TYR A 49 -0.75 7.98 3.52
C TYR A 49 -1.15 9.32 4.17
N VAL A 50 -1.35 9.36 5.48
CA VAL A 50 -1.65 10.63 6.19
C VAL A 50 -0.44 11.55 6.19
N SER A 51 0.77 10.99 6.37
CA SER A 51 2.03 11.72 6.29
C SER A 51 3.18 10.72 6.04
N PHE A 52 4.33 11.21 5.56
CA PHE A 52 5.53 10.38 5.41
C PHE A 52 6.08 9.90 6.77
N VAL A 53 5.85 10.65 7.85
CA VAL A 53 6.34 10.33 9.20
C VAL A 53 5.79 9.00 9.72
N PRO A 54 4.46 8.77 9.76
CA PRO A 54 3.89 7.46 10.08
C PRO A 54 4.44 6.33 9.20
N ALA A 55 4.65 6.59 7.90
CA ALA A 55 5.17 5.57 6.99
C ALA A 55 6.58 5.11 7.41
N VAL A 56 7.47 6.04 7.75
CA VAL A 56 8.82 5.72 8.24
C VAL A 56 8.77 4.98 9.57
N ILE A 57 7.92 5.42 10.50
CA ILE A 57 7.73 4.75 11.81
C ILE A 57 7.23 3.32 11.60
N LEU A 58 6.23 3.11 10.74
CA LEU A 58 5.69 1.79 10.42
C LEU A 58 6.75 0.85 9.84
N LEU A 59 7.68 1.35 9.02
CA LEU A 59 8.79 0.56 8.49
C LEU A 59 9.81 0.16 9.57
N GLN A 60 9.94 0.93 10.66
CA GLN A 60 10.84 0.61 11.77
C GLN A 60 10.21 -0.37 12.76
N LEU A 61 8.89 -0.42 12.89
CA LEU A 61 8.21 -1.34 13.80
C LEU A 61 8.33 -2.79 13.31
N ARG A 62 8.89 -3.67 14.16
CA ARG A 62 9.03 -5.11 13.87
C ARG A 62 7.71 -5.79 13.49
N SER A 63 6.59 -5.38 14.09
CA SER A 63 5.26 -5.92 13.81
C SER A 63 4.80 -5.60 12.36
N SER A 64 5.04 -4.37 11.91
CA SER A 64 4.66 -3.91 10.57
C SER A 64 5.56 -4.48 9.47
N ARG A 65 6.83 -4.73 9.77
CA ARG A 65 7.79 -5.37 8.84
C ARG A 65 7.36 -6.77 8.41
N ARG A 66 6.67 -7.53 9.28
CA ARG A 66 6.17 -8.88 8.99
C ARG A 66 4.91 -8.85 8.13
N ASN A 67 4.18 -7.73 8.11
CA ASN A 67 2.96 -7.60 7.33
C ASN A 67 3.27 -7.02 5.95
N ARG A 68 3.19 -7.87 4.93
CA ARG A 68 3.48 -7.49 3.53
C ARG A 68 2.58 -6.36 3.02
N LEU A 69 1.32 -6.26 3.51
CA LEU A 69 0.39 -5.21 3.10
C LEU A 69 0.86 -3.84 3.63
N VAL A 70 1.09 -3.74 4.94
CA VAL A 70 1.51 -2.50 5.60
C VAL A 70 2.86 -2.02 5.07
N ARG A 71 3.82 -2.95 4.90
CA ARG A 71 5.13 -2.64 4.33
C ARG A 71 5.03 -2.09 2.91
N PHE A 72 4.23 -2.72 2.04
CA PHE A 72 4.01 -2.27 0.67
C PHE A 72 3.47 -0.83 0.64
N HIS A 73 2.40 -0.55 1.39
CA HIS A 73 1.80 0.78 1.43
C HIS A 73 2.72 1.82 2.07
N ALA A 74 3.49 1.46 3.10
CA ALA A 74 4.46 2.38 3.71
C ALA A 74 5.60 2.77 2.74
N VAL A 75 6.15 1.82 1.99
CA VAL A 75 7.16 2.11 0.96
C VAL A 75 6.56 2.94 -0.18
N GLN A 76 5.38 2.55 -0.66
CA GLN A 76 4.69 3.27 -1.74
C GLN A 76 4.35 4.72 -1.33
N SER A 77 3.96 4.98 -0.08
CA SER A 77 3.67 6.34 0.40
C SER A 77 4.90 7.22 0.43
N ILE A 78 6.08 6.67 0.79
CA ILE A 78 7.35 7.41 0.75
C ILE A 78 7.70 7.79 -0.70
N PHE A 79 7.62 6.84 -1.64
CA PHE A 79 7.84 7.15 -3.05
C PHE A 79 6.84 8.16 -3.60
N LEU A 80 5.58 8.06 -3.19
CA LEU A 80 4.54 9.03 -3.56
C LEU A 80 4.87 10.42 -3.02
N ALA A 81 5.32 10.54 -1.77
CA ALA A 81 5.72 11.80 -1.17
C ALA A 81 6.91 12.42 -1.91
N ILE A 82 7.94 11.64 -2.23
CA ILE A 82 9.10 12.10 -3.02
C ILE A 82 8.64 12.59 -4.40
N THR A 83 7.81 11.81 -5.08
CA THR A 83 7.27 12.18 -6.40
C THR A 83 6.43 13.45 -6.32
N ALA A 84 5.62 13.61 -5.28
CA ALA A 84 4.81 14.81 -5.06
C ALA A 84 5.67 16.06 -4.84
N VAL A 85 6.77 15.95 -4.08
CA VAL A 85 7.72 17.05 -3.88
C VAL A 85 8.40 17.44 -5.20
N LEU A 86 8.90 16.45 -5.96
CA LEU A 86 9.52 16.72 -7.26
C LEU A 86 8.52 17.37 -8.23
N PHE A 87 7.30 16.86 -8.27
CA PHE A 87 6.23 17.42 -9.08
C PHE A 87 5.87 18.86 -8.67
N ALA A 88 5.79 19.13 -7.35
CA ALA A 88 5.54 20.47 -6.84
C ALA A 88 6.65 21.47 -7.26
N ILE A 89 7.91 21.04 -7.26
CA ILE A 89 9.03 21.86 -7.74
C ILE A 89 8.83 22.22 -9.22
N VAL A 90 8.51 21.23 -10.05
CA VAL A 90 8.26 21.44 -11.48
C VAL A 90 7.11 22.41 -11.70
N VAL A 91 6.00 22.24 -10.98
CA VAL A 91 4.83 23.13 -11.05
C VAL A 91 5.19 24.56 -10.61
N ARG A 92 6.02 24.72 -9.57
CA ARG A 92 6.50 26.02 -9.12
C ARG A 92 7.37 26.72 -10.16
N ILE A 93 8.27 26.00 -10.80
CA ILE A 93 9.10 26.55 -11.88
C ILE A 93 8.21 26.96 -13.05
N LEU A 94 7.29 26.10 -13.48
CA LEU A 94 6.35 26.41 -14.56
C LEU A 94 5.49 27.63 -14.25
N PHE A 95 4.99 27.74 -13.01
CA PHE A 95 4.25 28.92 -12.56
C PHE A 95 5.10 30.20 -12.67
N GLY A 96 6.36 30.14 -12.22
CA GLY A 96 7.30 31.25 -12.32
C GLY A 96 7.54 31.69 -13.76
N LEU A 97 7.73 30.75 -14.68
CA LEU A 97 7.91 31.03 -16.11
C LEU A 97 6.64 31.63 -16.73
N LEU A 98 5.47 31.07 -16.43
CA LEU A 98 4.19 31.60 -16.94
C LEU A 98 3.91 32.99 -16.40
N SER A 99 4.25 33.31 -15.16
CA SER A 99 4.03 34.63 -14.54
C SER A 99 4.81 35.76 -15.22
N LEU A 100 5.85 35.44 -16.01
CA LEU A 100 6.59 36.40 -16.82
C LEU A 100 5.79 36.90 -18.04
N ILE A 101 4.73 36.19 -18.42
CA ILE A 101 3.87 36.57 -19.55
C ILE A 101 2.88 37.66 -19.05
N PRO A 102 2.92 38.87 -19.58
CA PRO A 102 2.03 39.95 -19.11
C PRO A 102 0.56 39.61 -19.43
N ARG A 103 -0.34 40.11 -18.55
CA ARG A 103 -1.81 40.01 -18.61
C ARG A 103 -2.41 38.63 -18.28
N PHE A 104 -1.95 37.53 -18.89
CA PHE A 104 -2.59 36.20 -18.79
C PHE A 104 -1.75 35.16 -18.08
N GLY A 105 -0.42 35.37 -17.98
CA GLY A 105 0.48 34.33 -17.46
C GLY A 105 0.18 33.94 -16.02
N TYR A 106 -0.15 34.88 -15.15
CA TYR A 106 -0.53 34.62 -13.76
C TYR A 106 -1.82 33.78 -13.68
N LEU A 107 -2.84 34.12 -14.49
CA LEU A 107 -4.12 33.37 -14.52
C LEU A 107 -3.92 31.92 -14.97
N PHE A 108 -3.18 31.70 -16.06
CA PHE A 108 -2.85 30.36 -16.54
C PHE A 108 -1.98 29.59 -15.54
N GLY A 109 -1.06 30.26 -14.86
CA GLY A 109 -0.26 29.67 -13.81
C GLY A 109 -1.11 29.21 -12.62
N CYS A 110 -2.05 30.03 -12.15
CA CYS A 110 -2.99 29.66 -11.09
C CYS A 110 -3.86 28.46 -11.51
N LEU A 111 -4.38 28.47 -12.73
CA LEU A 111 -5.19 27.37 -13.26
C LEU A 111 -4.38 26.06 -13.32
N ALA A 112 -3.14 26.12 -13.79
CA ALA A 112 -2.25 24.96 -13.84
C ALA A 112 -1.98 24.39 -12.44
N VAL A 113 -1.70 25.24 -11.46
CA VAL A 113 -1.52 24.83 -10.06
C VAL A 113 -2.80 24.20 -9.52
N PHE A 114 -3.96 24.80 -9.76
CA PHE A 114 -5.24 24.28 -9.31
C PHE A 114 -5.53 22.88 -9.87
N VAL A 115 -5.33 22.69 -11.17
CA VAL A 115 -5.51 21.38 -11.82
C VAL A 115 -4.51 20.35 -11.27
N ALA A 116 -3.25 20.75 -11.07
CA ALA A 116 -2.23 19.88 -10.49
C ALA A 116 -2.58 19.43 -9.07
N VAL A 117 -3.09 20.32 -8.23
CA VAL A 117 -3.53 20.02 -6.86
C VAL A 117 -4.72 19.06 -6.87
N LEU A 118 -5.72 19.30 -7.73
CA LEU A 118 -6.88 18.41 -7.86
C LEU A 118 -6.46 17.01 -8.33
N ALA A 119 -5.60 16.92 -9.33
CA ALA A 119 -5.11 15.63 -9.81
C ALA A 119 -4.33 14.88 -8.72
N GLY A 120 -3.47 15.56 -7.98
CA GLY A 120 -2.74 14.99 -6.85
C GLY A 120 -3.67 14.49 -5.73
N LEU A 121 -4.69 15.28 -5.39
CA LEU A 121 -5.70 14.90 -4.39
C LEU A 121 -6.49 13.67 -4.82
N MET A 122 -6.88 13.57 -6.10
CA MET A 122 -7.58 12.40 -6.64
C MET A 122 -6.73 11.14 -6.54
N VAL A 123 -5.46 11.20 -6.95
CA VAL A 123 -4.54 10.07 -6.82
C VAL A 123 -4.38 9.68 -5.36
N TRP A 124 -4.19 10.64 -4.46
CA TRP A 124 -4.06 10.38 -3.03
C TRP A 124 -5.30 9.71 -2.44
N LEU A 125 -6.52 10.20 -2.77
CA LEU A 125 -7.77 9.60 -2.32
C LEU A 125 -7.96 8.17 -2.81
N VAL A 126 -7.67 7.90 -4.08
CA VAL A 126 -7.77 6.55 -4.65
C VAL A 126 -6.85 5.58 -3.89
N VAL A 127 -5.60 5.96 -3.66
CA VAL A 127 -4.64 5.10 -2.97
C VAL A 127 -5.03 4.90 -1.50
N LEU A 128 -5.54 5.94 -0.83
CA LEU A 128 -6.02 5.87 0.54
C LEU A 128 -7.21 4.90 0.67
N ILE A 129 -8.21 5.01 -0.23
CA ILE A 129 -9.38 4.13 -0.24
C ILE A 129 -8.96 2.67 -0.50
N LYS A 130 -8.06 2.45 -1.45
CA LYS A 130 -7.53 1.11 -1.75
C LYS A 130 -6.76 0.50 -0.58
N ALA A 131 -5.99 1.31 0.14
CA ALA A 131 -5.32 0.88 1.37
C ALA A 131 -6.33 0.47 2.47
N LEU A 132 -7.41 1.23 2.66
CA LEU A 132 -8.49 0.90 3.59
C LEU A 132 -9.23 -0.39 3.20
N GLN A 133 -9.38 -0.66 1.91
CA GLN A 133 -9.95 -1.92 1.39
C GLN A 133 -9.00 -3.13 1.57
N GLY A 134 -7.74 -2.89 1.92
CA GLY A 134 -6.73 -3.94 2.04
C GLY A 134 -6.22 -4.47 0.69
N GLU A 135 -6.47 -3.73 -0.39
CA GLU A 135 -6.02 -4.07 -1.74
C GLU A 135 -4.62 -3.49 -2.00
N ARG A 136 -3.75 -4.30 -2.60
CA ARG A 136 -2.43 -3.83 -3.06
C ARG A 136 -2.57 -3.14 -4.42
N PHE A 137 -3.09 -1.93 -4.39
CA PHE A 137 -3.17 -1.12 -5.60
C PHE A 137 -1.79 -0.59 -5.97
N GLN A 138 -1.26 -1.07 -7.11
CA GLN A 138 0.04 -0.66 -7.62
C GLN A 138 -0.14 0.58 -8.49
N LEU A 139 0.45 1.69 -8.09
CA LEU A 139 0.58 2.84 -8.98
C LEU A 139 1.52 2.50 -10.14
N PRO A 140 1.18 2.86 -11.38
CA PRO A 140 2.08 2.67 -12.52
C PRO A 140 3.42 3.39 -12.22
N LEU A 141 4.55 2.70 -12.38
CA LEU A 141 5.92 3.08 -12.05
C LEU A 141 6.29 2.96 -10.56
N ILE A 142 5.57 3.57 -9.65
CA ILE A 142 5.88 3.62 -8.20
C ILE A 142 5.63 2.26 -7.54
N GLY A 143 4.53 1.58 -7.91
CA GLY A 143 4.17 0.28 -7.34
C GLY A 143 5.19 -0.82 -7.66
N ARG A 144 5.76 -0.82 -8.87
CA ARG A 144 6.81 -1.77 -9.26
C ARG A 144 8.12 -1.57 -8.49
N LEU A 145 8.45 -0.33 -8.13
CA LEU A 145 9.62 -0.02 -7.29
C LEU A 145 9.39 -0.45 -5.84
N ALA A 146 8.19 -0.26 -5.31
CA ALA A 146 7.83 -0.66 -3.96
C ALA A 146 7.83 -2.19 -3.74
N GLU A 147 7.65 -2.99 -4.79
CA GLU A 147 7.74 -4.46 -4.70
C GLU A 147 9.18 -4.99 -4.64
N ARG A 148 10.14 -4.23 -5.16
CA ARG A 148 11.56 -4.65 -5.21
C ARG A 148 12.33 -4.38 -3.94
N VAL A 149 11.76 -3.58 -3.03
CA VAL A 149 12.34 -3.20 -1.73
C VAL A 149 11.65 -3.98 -0.61
#